data_9cc7f326bad3e74b09be95ee2d5caf84
#
_entry.id   9cc7f326bad3e74b09be95ee2d5caf84
#
_cell.length_a   1.000
_cell.length_b   1.000
_cell.length_c   1.000
_cell.angle_alpha   90.00
_cell.angle_beta   90.00
_cell.angle_gamma   90.00
#
_symmetry.space_group_name_H-M   'P 1'
#
loop_
_entity.id
_entity.type
_entity.pdbx_description
1 polymer ?
#
loop_
_entity_poly.entity_id
_entity_poly.type
_entity_poly.pdbx_seq_one_letter_code
_entity_poly.pdbx_strand_id
1 'polypeptide(L)' 'MIGMLTGRVESVETDTALIDVGGVGYEVRMSATDLSRLHAGQDTRVFTYMNLSQDAITLHGFLDRDAKKTFLQLIKVS' A
#
# COMPACT_ATOMS: atom_id res chain seq x y z
N MET A 1 6.18 -7.11 -10.88
CA MET A 1 5.15 -7.00 -9.83
C MET A 1 5.78 -6.52 -8.54
N ILE A 2 5.21 -5.50 -7.94
CA ILE A 2 5.69 -4.97 -6.66
C ILE A 2 4.91 -5.64 -5.54
N GLY A 3 5.60 -6.42 -4.73
CA GLY A 3 4.95 -7.19 -3.66
C GLY A 3 5.15 -6.61 -2.26
N MET A 4 6.12 -5.72 -2.10
CA MET A 4 6.42 -5.15 -0.79
C MET A 4 7.24 -3.89 -0.98
N LEU A 5 7.01 -2.90 -0.13
CA LEU A 5 7.81 -1.69 -0.06
C LEU A 5 8.30 -1.50 1.37
N THR A 6 9.57 -1.11 1.51
CA THR A 6 10.11 -0.66 2.79
C THR A 6 10.65 0.74 2.57
N GLY A 7 10.14 1.70 3.34
CA GLY A 7 10.56 3.08 3.18
C GLY A 7 9.98 3.95 4.27
N ARG A 8 10.06 5.26 4.04
CA ARG A 8 9.58 6.24 5.00
C ARG A 8 8.25 6.81 4.55
N VAL A 9 7.32 6.93 5.49
CA VAL A 9 6.04 7.56 5.21
C VAL A 9 6.27 9.06 5.01
N GLU A 10 6.00 9.53 3.82
CA GLU A 10 6.15 10.94 3.48
C GLU A 10 4.90 11.72 3.86
N SER A 11 3.73 11.16 3.59
CA SER A 11 2.45 11.79 3.93
C SER A 11 1.36 10.72 4.00
N VAL A 12 0.29 11.05 4.73
CA VAL A 12 -0.89 10.20 4.87
C VAL A 12 -2.10 11.02 4.48
N GLU A 13 -2.85 10.53 3.48
CA GLU A 13 -4.05 11.18 2.99
C GLU A 13 -5.29 10.39 3.43
N THR A 14 -6.44 10.73 2.87
CA THR A 14 -7.71 10.11 3.26
C THR A 14 -7.74 8.60 2.97
N ASP A 15 -7.23 8.18 1.83
CA ASP A 15 -7.26 6.78 1.41
C ASP A 15 -5.94 6.30 0.82
N THR A 16 -4.89 7.12 0.90
CA THR A 16 -3.57 6.75 0.40
C THR A 16 -2.48 7.19 1.35
N ALA A 17 -1.33 6.54 1.24
CA ALA A 17 -0.10 6.98 1.89
C ALA A 17 0.98 7.10 0.83
N LEU A 18 1.82 8.12 0.96
CA LEU A 18 2.97 8.29 0.08
C LEU A 18 4.19 7.75 0.80
N ILE A 19 4.80 6.72 0.22
CA ILE A 19 5.95 6.04 0.81
C ILE A 19 7.18 6.37 -0.03
N ASP A 20 8.19 6.94 0.60
CA ASP A 20 9.46 7.28 -0.05
C ASP A 20 10.41 6.10 0.08
N VAL A 21 10.75 5.51 -1.05
CA VAL A 21 11.69 4.40 -1.13
C VAL A 21 12.87 4.86 -1.96
N GLY A 22 13.93 5.27 -1.28
CA GLY A 22 15.15 5.72 -1.94
C GLY A 22 14.96 6.90 -2.88
N GLY A 23 14.05 7.82 -2.56
CA GLY A 23 13.78 8.99 -3.37
C GLY A 23 12.63 8.81 -4.37
N VAL A 24 12.09 7.59 -4.47
CA VAL A 24 10.92 7.32 -5.32
C VAL A 24 9.68 7.29 -4.44
N GLY A 25 8.71 8.14 -4.75
CA GLY A 25 7.46 8.20 -3.99
C GLY A 25 6.44 7.24 -4.57
N TYR A 26 5.99 6.30 -3.75
CA TYR A 26 4.92 5.37 -4.12
C TYR A 26 3.64 5.79 -3.42
N GLU A 27 2.60 6.03 -4.20
CA GLU A 27 1.28 6.33 -3.66
C GLU A 27 0.53 5.01 -3.49
N VAL A 28 0.24 4.66 -2.24
CA VAL A 28 -0.31 3.35 -1.91
C VAL A 28 -1.69 3.53 -1.31
N ARG A 29 -2.67 2.87 -1.89
CA ARG A 29 -4.04 2.90 -1.39
C ARG A 29 -4.17 1.89 -0.26
N MET A 30 -4.69 2.36 0.88
CA MET A 30 -4.74 1.53 2.09
C MET A 30 -6.07 1.74 2.79
N SER A 31 -6.40 0.80 3.68
CA SER A 31 -7.60 0.91 4.50
C SER A 31 -7.47 2.05 5.52
N ALA A 32 -8.60 2.58 5.96
CA ALA A 32 -8.60 3.64 6.96
C ALA A 32 -7.93 3.17 8.25
N THR A 33 -8.12 1.92 8.62
CA THR A 33 -7.50 1.34 9.81
C THR A 33 -5.98 1.37 9.70
N ASP A 34 -5.45 0.92 8.55
CA ASP A 34 -4.00 0.90 8.34
C ASP A 34 -3.44 2.32 8.28
N LEU A 35 -4.14 3.22 7.59
CA LEU A 35 -3.70 4.60 7.49
C LEU A 35 -3.64 5.28 8.87
N SER A 36 -4.56 4.93 9.77
CA SER A 36 -4.56 5.48 11.12
C SER A 36 -3.34 5.07 11.93
N ARG A 37 -2.66 4.02 11.51
CA ARG A 37 -1.46 3.50 12.18
C ARG A 37 -0.17 4.08 11.61
N LEU A 38 -0.24 4.88 10.57
CA LEU A 38 0.92 5.47 9.92
C LEU A 38 1.07 6.93 10.30
N HIS A 39 2.32 7.36 10.46
CA HIS A 39 2.65 8.74 10.77
C HIS A 39 3.76 9.22 9.84
N ALA A 40 3.64 10.42 9.33
CA ALA A 40 4.67 11.01 8.49
C ALA A 40 6.02 10.99 9.21
N GLY A 41 7.05 10.57 8.51
CA GLY A 41 8.40 10.49 9.05
C GLY A 41 8.78 9.13 9.61
N GLN A 42 7.82 8.21 9.80
CA GLN A 42 8.15 6.89 10.33
C GLN A 42 8.60 5.96 9.20
N ASP A 43 9.45 5.01 9.55
CA ASP A 43 9.80 3.93 8.64
C ASP A 43 8.72 2.86 8.70
N THR A 44 8.41 2.28 7.55
CA THR A 44 7.35 1.27 7.49
C THR A 44 7.64 0.23 6.43
N ARG A 45 7.04 -0.92 6.59
CA ARG A 45 7.00 -1.97 5.58
C ARG A 45 5.53 -2.18 5.20
N VAL A 46 5.26 -2.17 3.91
CA VAL A 46 3.91 -2.31 3.39
C VAL A 46 3.91 -3.45 2.39
N PHE A 47 3.02 -4.41 2.60
CA PHE A 47 2.83 -5.50 1.63
C PHE A 47 1.87 -4.99 0.57
N THR A 48 2.22 -5.16 -0.70
CA THR A 48 1.51 -4.50 -1.77
C THR A 48 0.95 -5.47 -2.80
N TYR A 49 -0.10 -5.03 -3.44
CA TYR A 49 -0.68 -5.71 -4.59
C TYR A 49 -0.90 -4.65 -5.67
N MET A 50 -0.33 -4.90 -6.85
CA MET A 50 -0.46 -3.97 -7.96
C MET A 50 -1.62 -4.40 -8.85
N ASN A 51 -2.61 -3.54 -8.94
CA ASN A 51 -3.78 -3.77 -9.77
C ASN A 51 -3.62 -3.00 -11.07
N LEU A 52 -3.58 -3.73 -12.17
CA LEU A 52 -3.48 -3.15 -13.50
C LEU A 52 -4.86 -3.14 -14.11
N SER A 53 -5.34 -1.97 -14.48
CA SER A 53 -6.58 -1.83 -15.22
C SER A 53 -6.27 -1.15 -16.54
N GLN A 54 -7.28 -1.04 -17.39
CA GLN A 54 -7.14 -0.44 -18.70
C GLN A 54 -6.65 1.01 -18.61
N ASP A 55 -7.09 1.73 -17.60
CA ASP A 55 -6.85 3.17 -17.49
C ASP A 55 -5.91 3.55 -16.35
N ALA A 56 -5.56 2.61 -15.47
CA ALA A 56 -4.80 2.98 -14.29
C ALA A 56 -4.00 1.82 -13.73
N ILE A 57 -2.94 2.18 -13.02
CA ILE A 57 -2.19 1.26 -12.19
C ILE A 57 -2.41 1.71 -10.75
N THR A 58 -2.96 0.82 -9.92
CA THR A 58 -3.23 1.13 -8.51
C THR A 58 -2.41 0.20 -7.64
N LEU A 59 -1.70 0.77 -6.68
CA LEU A 59 -0.93 -0.01 -5.72
C LEU A 59 -1.71 -0.05 -4.41
N HIS A 60 -2.13 -1.25 -4.02
CA HIS A 60 -2.84 -1.47 -2.76
C HIS A 60 -1.85 -1.93 -1.72
N GLY A 61 -1.94 -1.41 -0.50
CA GLY A 61 -1.00 -1.73 0.55
C GLY A 61 -1.67 -2.24 1.81
N PHE A 62 -0.93 -3.08 2.52
CA PHE A 62 -1.39 -3.72 3.76
C PHE A 62 -0.22 -3.74 4.74
N LEU A 63 -0.47 -3.34 5.98
CA LEU A 63 0.57 -3.40 7.01
C LEU A 63 0.79 -4.82 7.48
N ASP A 64 -0.18 -5.70 7.24
CA ASP A 64 -0.18 -7.08 7.70
C ASP A 64 -0.22 -8.00 6.48
N ARG A 65 0.68 -8.98 6.45
CA ARG A 65 0.75 -9.94 5.35
C ARG A 65 -0.55 -10.75 5.23
N ASP A 66 -1.18 -11.07 6.35
CA ASP A 66 -2.43 -11.83 6.35
C ASP A 66 -3.57 -11.01 5.76
N ALA A 67 -3.58 -9.72 5.98
CA ALA A 67 -4.58 -8.84 5.39
C ALA A 67 -4.46 -8.82 3.87
N LYS A 68 -3.23 -8.80 3.35
CA LYS A 68 -3.01 -8.88 1.91
C LYS A 68 -3.51 -10.23 1.37
N LYS A 69 -3.22 -11.30 2.08
CA LYS A 69 -3.63 -12.64 1.66
C LYS A 69 -5.15 -12.73 1.58
N THR A 70 -5.85 -12.20 2.58
CA THR A 70 -7.31 -12.17 2.59
C THR A 70 -7.85 -11.35 1.43
N PHE A 71 -7.26 -10.18 1.19
CA PHE A 71 -7.68 -9.33 0.08
C PHE A 71 -7.56 -10.05 -1.25
N LEU A 72 -6.44 -10.75 -1.47
CA LEU A 72 -6.21 -11.48 -2.71
C LEU A 72 -7.24 -12.58 -2.92
N GLN A 73 -7.68 -13.22 -1.84
CA GLN A 73 -8.71 -14.25 -1.93
C GLN A 73 -10.07 -13.65 -2.29
N LEU A 74 -10.38 -12.48 -1.75
CA LEU A 74 -11.66 -11.81 -2.02
C LEU A 74 -11.77 -11.33 -3.46
N ILE A 75 -10.68 -10.88 -4.07
CA ILE A 75 -10.69 -10.39 -5.44
C ILE A 75 -10.40 -11.50 -6.44
N LYS A 76 -10.08 -12.69 -5.97
CA LYS A 76 -9.81 -13.82 -6.85
C LYS A 76 -11.13 -14.34 -7.38
N VAL A 77 -11.57 -13.73 -8.45
CA VAL A 77 -12.80 -14.12 -9.11
C VAL A 77 -12.45 -15.15 -10.16
N SER A 78 -13.06 -16.27 -10.03
CA SER A 78 -12.89 -17.33 -11.00
C SER A 78 -13.59 -16.99 -12.33
#